data_f6e97077329e476d416dea6a73ada892
#
_entry.id   f6e97077329e476d416dea6a73ada892
#
_cell.length_a   1.000
_cell.length_b   1.000
_cell.length_c   1.000
_cell.angle_alpha   90.00
_cell.angle_beta   90.00
_cell.angle_gamma   90.00
#
_symmetry.space_group_name_H-M   'P 1'
#
loop_
_entity.id
_entity.type
_entity.pdbx_description
1 polymer ?
#
loop_
_entity_poly.entity_id
_entity_poly.type
_entity_poly.pdbx_seq_one_letter_code
_entity_poly.pdbx_strand_id
1 'polypeptide(L)'
;MLAAFARFGLSGEALAAAIFAGVLVLLSAIDLEQRIVPNRIVLPTTGVVLIGNLLVFSDRRVEFVVATLGAGLLLLLPVLVYPAGMGKGDVKLAMLLGAGLGAAVITAFVVCFLTAFIFAVGLLAVRGGAARKTGIPFVPFLAAGGLVALFVG
;
A
#
# COMPACT_ATOMS: atom_id res chain seq x y z
N MET A 1 -0.44 -2.28 -16.03
CA MET A 1 -1.40 -1.70 -16.99
C MET A 1 -2.24 -2.75 -17.70
N LEU A 2 -1.68 -3.70 -18.45
CA LEU A 2 -2.44 -4.73 -19.16
C LEU A 2 -3.39 -5.53 -18.27
N ALA A 3 -2.96 -5.91 -17.08
CA ALA A 3 -3.79 -6.63 -16.11
C ALA A 3 -5.01 -5.82 -15.63
N ALA A 4 -4.86 -4.51 -15.44
CA ALA A 4 -5.98 -3.63 -15.07
C ALA A 4 -7.01 -3.55 -16.21
N PHE A 5 -6.57 -3.44 -17.47
CA PHE A 5 -7.47 -3.49 -18.61
C PHE A 5 -8.17 -4.86 -18.79
N ALA A 6 -7.45 -5.95 -18.51
CA ALA A 6 -8.05 -7.29 -18.55
C ALA A 6 -9.15 -7.48 -17.49
N ARG A 7 -9.01 -6.85 -16.32
CA ARG A 7 -10.00 -6.95 -15.23
C ARG A 7 -11.18 -6.01 -15.41
N PHE A 8 -10.94 -4.76 -15.79
CA PHE A 8 -11.92 -3.67 -15.77
C PHE A 8 -12.40 -3.26 -17.17
N GLY A 9 -11.81 -3.81 -18.24
CA GLY A 9 -12.09 -3.40 -19.60
C GLY A 9 -11.56 -2.01 -19.96
N LEU A 10 -12.03 -1.42 -21.06
CA LEU A 10 -11.66 -0.07 -21.51
C LEU A 10 -12.58 0.97 -20.88
N SER A 11 -12.62 1.06 -19.58
CA SER A 11 -13.44 2.00 -18.82
C SER A 11 -12.59 3.01 -18.05
N GLY A 12 -13.20 4.07 -17.52
CA GLY A 12 -12.54 5.01 -16.64
C GLY A 12 -11.98 4.35 -15.38
N GLU A 13 -12.64 3.29 -14.90
CA GLU A 13 -12.17 2.49 -13.77
C GLU A 13 -10.85 1.76 -14.08
N ALA A 14 -10.71 1.22 -15.28
CA ALA A 14 -9.48 0.57 -15.72
C ALA A 14 -8.31 1.57 -15.77
N LEU A 15 -8.56 2.78 -16.25
CA LEU A 15 -7.55 3.83 -16.28
C LEU A 15 -7.14 4.25 -14.85
N ALA A 16 -8.12 4.45 -13.98
CA ALA A 16 -7.86 4.77 -12.56
C ALA A 16 -7.06 3.66 -11.86
N ALA A 17 -7.45 2.40 -12.06
CA ALA A 17 -6.74 1.23 -11.52
C ALA A 17 -5.30 1.13 -12.07
N ALA A 18 -5.11 1.41 -13.36
CA ALA A 18 -3.78 1.39 -13.97
C ALA A 18 -2.86 2.51 -13.43
N ILE A 19 -3.40 3.71 -13.25
CA ILE A 19 -2.65 4.83 -12.65
C ILE A 19 -2.31 4.50 -11.19
N PHE A 20 -3.27 4.01 -10.42
CA PHE A 20 -3.06 3.62 -9.03
C PHE A 20 -1.98 2.52 -8.90
N ALA A 21 -2.05 1.47 -9.72
CA ALA A 21 -1.04 0.43 -9.78
C ALA A 21 0.34 0.98 -10.16
N GLY A 22 0.39 1.88 -11.14
CA GLY A 22 1.62 2.56 -11.56
C GLY A 22 2.27 3.36 -10.43
N VAL A 23 1.47 4.08 -9.65
CA VAL A 23 1.96 4.84 -8.47
C VAL A 23 2.50 3.89 -7.41
N LEU A 24 1.84 2.77 -7.13
CA LEU A 24 2.34 1.78 -6.16
C LEU A 24 3.69 1.19 -6.59
N VAL A 25 3.83 0.86 -7.86
CA VAL A 25 5.10 0.36 -8.41
C VAL A 25 6.19 1.43 -8.33
N LEU A 26 5.88 2.67 -8.69
CA LEU A 26 6.82 3.79 -8.61
C LEU A 26 7.30 4.03 -7.18
N LEU A 27 6.38 4.07 -6.21
CA LEU A 27 6.73 4.25 -4.80
C LEU A 27 7.56 3.09 -4.27
N SER A 28 7.26 1.86 -4.69
CA SER A 28 8.05 0.68 -4.37
C SER A 28 9.48 0.77 -4.91
N ALA A 29 9.65 1.21 -6.16
CA ALA A 29 10.96 1.41 -6.77
C ALA A 29 11.78 2.50 -6.05
N ILE A 30 11.14 3.63 -5.72
CA ILE A 30 11.81 4.72 -4.97
C ILE A 30 12.23 4.25 -3.57
N ASP A 31 11.39 3.46 -2.89
CA ASP A 31 11.73 2.94 -1.56
C ASP A 31 12.90 1.94 -1.62
N LEU A 32 12.96 1.10 -2.65
CA LEU A 32 14.08 0.18 -2.85
C LEU A 32 15.41 0.90 -3.09
N GLU A 33 15.38 2.03 -3.80
CA GLU A 33 16.58 2.81 -4.09
C GLU A 33 16.98 3.74 -2.96
N GLN A 34 16.02 4.48 -2.40
CA GLN A 34 16.28 5.59 -1.48
C GLN A 34 15.77 5.35 -0.06
N ARG A 35 14.96 4.31 0.16
CA ARG A 35 14.29 4.02 1.44
C ARG A 35 13.46 5.20 1.98
N ILE A 36 12.88 5.98 1.08
CA ILE A 36 12.07 7.15 1.38
C ILE A 36 10.78 7.07 0.59
N VAL A 37 9.67 7.37 1.24
CA VAL A 37 8.38 7.57 0.59
C VAL A 37 8.16 9.08 0.41
N PRO A 38 8.22 9.60 -0.83
CA PRO A 38 8.16 11.04 -1.04
C PRO A 38 6.76 11.59 -0.78
N ASN A 39 6.66 12.50 0.18
CA ASN A 39 5.39 13.17 0.53
C ASN A 39 4.74 13.89 -0.64
N ARG A 40 5.56 14.40 -1.55
CA ARG A 40 5.10 15.14 -2.74
C ARG A 40 4.33 14.27 -3.72
N ILE A 41 4.50 12.94 -3.64
CA ILE A 41 3.78 11.98 -4.49
C ILE A 41 2.62 11.36 -3.70
N VAL A 42 2.90 10.84 -2.50
CA VAL A 42 1.90 10.08 -1.73
C VAL A 42 0.73 10.94 -1.28
N LEU A 43 0.99 12.12 -0.71
CA LEU A 43 -0.08 12.94 -0.13
C LEU A 43 -1.05 13.49 -1.20
N PRO A 44 -0.58 14.10 -2.31
CA PRO A 44 -1.49 14.54 -3.37
C PRO A 44 -2.25 13.37 -4.00
N THR A 45 -1.56 12.23 -4.23
CA THR A 45 -2.21 11.05 -4.80
C THR A 45 -3.29 10.50 -3.90
N THR A 46 -3.04 10.43 -2.57
CA THR A 46 -4.06 10.01 -1.59
C THR A 46 -5.27 10.93 -1.65
N GLY A 47 -5.06 12.24 -1.69
CA GLY A 47 -6.14 13.22 -1.81
C GLY A 47 -6.96 13.06 -3.10
N VAL A 48 -6.29 12.95 -4.23
CA VAL A 48 -6.94 12.79 -5.55
C VAL A 48 -7.72 11.47 -5.63
N VAL A 49 -7.12 10.38 -5.18
CA VAL A 49 -7.77 9.06 -5.19
C VAL A 49 -8.97 9.02 -4.25
N LEU A 50 -8.83 9.56 -3.04
CA LEU A 50 -9.92 9.60 -2.06
C LEU A 50 -11.08 10.45 -2.58
N ILE A 51 -10.81 11.67 -3.03
CA ILE A 51 -11.86 12.56 -3.57
C ILE A 51 -12.51 11.93 -4.80
N GLY A 52 -11.74 11.35 -5.71
CA GLY A 52 -12.26 10.67 -6.88
C GLY A 52 -13.24 9.55 -6.50
N ASN A 53 -12.86 8.69 -5.56
CA ASN A 53 -13.72 7.61 -5.09
C ASN A 53 -14.95 8.12 -4.33
N LEU A 54 -14.83 9.20 -3.55
CA LEU A 54 -15.98 9.82 -2.88
C LEU A 54 -17.00 10.42 -3.85
N LEU A 55 -16.55 10.88 -5.01
CA LEU A 55 -17.42 11.43 -6.05
C LEU A 55 -18.08 10.33 -6.90
N VAL A 56 -17.33 9.30 -7.25
CA VAL A 56 -17.80 8.20 -8.12
C VAL A 56 -18.69 7.21 -7.35
N PHE A 57 -18.28 6.84 -6.12
CA PHE A 57 -18.97 5.85 -5.30
C PHE A 57 -19.67 6.51 -4.11
N SER A 58 -20.74 7.24 -4.39
CA SER A 58 -21.47 8.02 -3.37
C SER A 58 -22.08 7.19 -2.25
N ASP A 59 -22.42 5.96 -2.52
CA ASP A 59 -22.97 4.97 -1.58
C ASP A 59 -21.92 4.34 -0.65
N ARG A 60 -20.66 4.37 -1.06
CA ARG A 60 -19.52 3.79 -0.32
C ARG A 60 -18.57 4.82 0.30
N ARG A 61 -18.98 6.07 0.40
CA ARG A 61 -18.15 7.18 0.91
C ARG A 61 -17.57 6.89 2.30
N VAL A 62 -18.40 6.41 3.21
CA VAL A 62 -18.00 6.10 4.58
C VAL A 62 -16.92 5.00 4.59
N GLU A 63 -17.07 4.00 3.74
CA GLU A 63 -16.12 2.92 3.60
C GLU A 63 -14.72 3.43 3.21
N PHE A 64 -14.61 4.27 2.18
CA PHE A 64 -13.33 4.82 1.73
C PHE A 64 -12.67 5.71 2.79
N VAL A 65 -13.45 6.53 3.48
CA VAL A 65 -12.94 7.37 4.58
C VAL A 65 -12.45 6.52 5.74
N VAL A 66 -13.26 5.56 6.18
CA VAL A 66 -12.91 4.64 7.28
C VAL A 66 -11.71 3.79 6.91
N ALA A 67 -11.63 3.28 5.68
CA ALA A 67 -10.50 2.51 5.20
C ALA A 67 -9.21 3.34 5.16
N THR A 68 -9.28 4.58 4.70
CA THR A 68 -8.13 5.50 4.67
C THR A 68 -7.58 5.78 6.06
N LEU A 69 -8.47 6.20 6.97
CA LEU A 69 -8.08 6.54 8.34
C LEU A 69 -7.68 5.30 9.13
N GLY A 70 -8.42 4.21 8.99
CA GLY A 70 -8.16 2.94 9.67
C GLY A 70 -6.83 2.32 9.24
N ALA A 71 -6.54 2.32 7.95
CA ALA A 71 -5.27 1.82 7.42
C ALA A 71 -4.07 2.66 7.93
N GLY A 72 -4.20 3.99 7.89
CA GLY A 72 -3.19 4.89 8.44
C GLY A 72 -2.98 4.68 9.94
N LEU A 73 -4.06 4.58 10.70
CA LEU A 73 -4.02 4.38 12.15
C LEU A 73 -3.41 3.02 12.52
N LEU A 74 -3.75 1.96 11.77
CA LEU A 74 -3.21 0.62 11.98
C LEU A 74 -1.68 0.59 11.91
N LEU A 75 -1.09 1.26 10.91
CA LEU A 75 0.36 1.34 10.78
C LEU A 75 0.98 2.47 11.64
N LEU A 76 0.20 3.45 12.05
CA LEU A 76 0.68 4.48 12.97
C LEU A 76 0.97 3.92 14.36
N LEU A 77 0.17 2.96 14.83
CA LEU A 77 0.35 2.35 16.16
C LEU A 77 1.75 1.75 16.35
N PRO A 78 2.25 0.84 15.49
CA PRO A 78 3.60 0.33 15.61
C PRO A 78 4.68 1.41 15.45
N VAL A 79 4.45 2.44 14.64
CA VAL A 79 5.39 3.58 14.51
C VAL A 79 5.50 4.38 15.82
N LEU A 80 4.40 4.54 16.55
CA LEU A 80 4.41 5.24 17.85
C LEU A 80 5.05 4.40 18.94
N VAL A 81 4.85 3.08 18.92
CA VAL A 81 5.40 2.16 19.92
C VAL A 81 6.89 1.90 19.69
N TYR A 82 7.29 1.73 18.43
CA TYR A 82 8.68 1.44 18.05
C TYR A 82 9.09 2.22 16.80
N PRO A 83 9.43 3.50 16.91
CA PRO A 83 9.73 4.38 15.77
C PRO A 83 10.91 3.91 14.91
N ALA A 84 11.84 3.15 15.48
CA ALA A 84 13.00 2.61 14.76
C ALA A 84 12.66 1.43 13.83
N GLY A 85 11.51 0.78 14.05
CA GLY A 85 11.13 -0.44 13.31
C GLY A 85 10.34 -0.20 12.03
N MET A 86 9.67 0.94 11.92
CA MET A 86 8.80 1.24 10.78
C MET A 86 8.85 2.73 10.42
N GLY A 87 8.91 3.03 9.13
CA GLY A 87 8.96 4.39 8.63
C GLY A 87 7.60 5.09 8.65
N LYS A 88 7.60 6.40 8.88
CA LYS A 88 6.39 7.24 8.77
C LYS A 88 5.80 7.25 7.35
N GLY A 89 6.62 6.92 6.34
CA GLY A 89 6.19 6.80 4.96
C GLY A 89 5.22 5.64 4.73
N ASP A 90 5.39 4.53 5.47
CA ASP A 90 4.51 3.37 5.38
C ASP A 90 3.08 3.69 5.83
N VAL A 91 2.93 4.54 6.84
CA VAL A 91 1.63 5.04 7.30
C VAL A 91 0.90 5.79 6.18
N LYS A 92 1.61 6.64 5.45
CA LYS A 92 1.04 7.42 4.35
C LYS A 92 0.66 6.53 3.16
N LEU A 93 1.49 5.54 2.87
CA LEU A 93 1.19 4.55 1.83
C LEU A 93 -0.02 3.69 2.22
N ALA A 94 -0.16 3.33 3.49
CA ALA A 94 -1.36 2.64 3.99
C ALA A 94 -2.62 3.47 3.81
N MET A 95 -2.56 4.78 4.07
CA MET A 95 -3.67 5.70 3.79
C MET A 95 -4.02 5.74 2.31
N LEU A 96 -3.02 5.78 1.42
CA LEU A 96 -3.23 5.71 -0.02
C LEU A 96 -3.93 4.40 -0.43
N LEU A 97 -3.52 3.27 0.14
CA LEU A 97 -4.18 1.98 -0.11
C LEU A 97 -5.63 1.98 0.37
N GLY A 98 -5.89 2.51 1.56
CA GLY A 98 -7.25 2.67 2.08
C GLY A 98 -8.12 3.54 1.17
N ALA A 99 -7.57 4.65 0.69
CA ALA A 99 -8.25 5.58 -0.21
C ALA A 99 -8.59 4.96 -1.57
N GLY A 100 -7.71 4.08 -2.08
CA GLY A 100 -7.89 3.44 -3.40
C GLY A 100 -8.68 2.14 -3.37
N LEU A 101 -8.56 1.37 -2.31
CA LEU A 101 -9.11 0.01 -2.23
C LEU A 101 -10.38 -0.09 -1.36
N GLY A 102 -10.65 0.90 -0.50
CA GLY A 102 -11.73 0.78 0.45
C GLY A 102 -11.56 -0.44 1.36
N ALA A 103 -12.60 -1.24 1.56
CA ALA A 103 -12.55 -2.45 2.39
C ALA A 103 -11.52 -3.49 1.91
N ALA A 104 -11.18 -3.52 0.62
CA ALA A 104 -10.18 -4.44 0.08
C ALA A 104 -8.75 -4.15 0.61
N VAL A 105 -8.53 -3.05 1.31
CA VAL A 105 -7.27 -2.76 2.01
C VAL A 105 -6.93 -3.83 3.05
N ILE A 106 -7.92 -4.51 3.60
CA ILE A 106 -7.72 -5.64 4.52
C ILE A 106 -6.98 -6.77 3.82
N THR A 107 -7.40 -7.12 2.60
CA THR A 107 -6.69 -8.10 1.76
C THR A 107 -5.26 -7.65 1.46
N ALA A 108 -5.07 -6.35 1.17
CA ALA A 108 -3.73 -5.79 0.96
C ALA A 108 -2.81 -6.00 2.17
N PHE A 109 -3.31 -5.74 3.38
CA PHE A 109 -2.54 -5.97 4.60
C PHE A 109 -2.25 -7.44 4.87
N VAL A 110 -3.24 -8.32 4.68
CA VAL A 110 -3.03 -9.77 4.84
C VAL A 110 -1.91 -10.27 3.92
N VAL A 111 -1.97 -9.91 2.65
CA VAL A 111 -0.93 -10.28 1.67
C VAL A 111 0.42 -9.65 2.01
N CYS A 112 0.41 -8.37 2.41
CA CYS A 112 1.62 -7.65 2.80
C CYS A 112 2.32 -8.33 3.99
N PHE A 113 1.59 -8.56 5.07
CA PHE A 113 2.17 -9.17 6.28
C PHE A 113 2.60 -10.62 6.05
N LEU A 114 1.83 -11.38 5.27
CA LEU A 114 2.17 -12.76 4.94
C LEU A 114 3.46 -12.83 4.11
N THR A 115 3.57 -12.02 3.07
CA THR A 115 4.75 -11.99 2.20
C THR A 115 5.98 -11.44 2.92
N ALA A 116 5.81 -10.39 3.73
CA ALA A 116 6.88 -9.85 4.56
C ALA A 116 7.35 -10.87 5.62
N PHE A 117 6.44 -11.60 6.22
CA PHE A 117 6.76 -12.65 7.19
C PHE A 117 7.54 -13.81 6.55
N ILE A 118 7.08 -14.31 5.40
CA ILE A 118 7.77 -15.37 4.65
C ILE A 118 9.18 -14.91 4.25
N PHE A 119 9.30 -13.68 3.78
CA PHE A 119 10.60 -13.10 3.42
C PHE A 119 11.52 -12.97 4.63
N ALA A 120 11.02 -12.49 5.77
CA ALA A 120 11.78 -12.35 7.00
C ALA A 120 12.27 -13.70 7.54
N VAL A 121 11.41 -14.72 7.52
CA VAL A 121 11.77 -16.10 7.92
C VAL A 121 12.83 -16.67 6.98
N GLY A 122 12.66 -16.50 5.66
CA GLY A 122 13.64 -16.93 4.68
C GLY A 122 15.01 -16.25 4.86
N LEU A 123 15.01 -14.94 5.11
CA LEU A 123 16.23 -14.18 5.36
C LEU A 123 16.93 -14.64 6.66
N LEU A 124 16.15 -14.90 7.70
CA LEU A 124 16.66 -15.40 8.98
C LEU A 124 17.28 -16.79 8.84
N ALA A 125 16.65 -17.67 8.04
CA ALA A 125 17.16 -19.01 7.76
C ALA A 125 18.48 -18.99 6.99
N VAL A 126 18.67 -18.05 6.06
CA VAL A 126 19.88 -17.92 5.22
C VAL A 126 21.00 -17.18 5.96
N ARG A 127 20.69 -16.08 6.65
CA ARG A 127 21.66 -15.15 7.25
C ARG A 127 21.79 -15.26 8.77
N GLY A 128 20.92 -16.04 9.41
CA GLY A 128 20.91 -16.19 10.88
C GLY A 128 20.72 -14.86 11.61
N GLY A 129 21.43 -14.69 12.72
CA GLY A 129 21.32 -13.48 13.56
C GLY A 129 21.69 -12.16 12.87
N ALA A 130 22.49 -12.20 11.79
CA ALA A 130 22.85 -11.02 11.01
C ALA A 130 21.63 -10.41 10.27
N ALA A 131 20.60 -11.22 9.99
CA ALA A 131 19.37 -10.75 9.35
C ALA A 131 18.64 -9.68 10.17
N ARG A 132 18.73 -9.74 11.50
CA ARG A 132 18.09 -8.78 12.42
C ARG A 132 18.62 -7.35 12.27
N LYS A 133 19.83 -7.18 11.75
CA LYS A 133 20.46 -5.88 11.50
C LYS A 133 20.19 -5.36 10.08
N THR A 134 19.60 -6.17 9.22
CA THR A 134 19.27 -5.80 7.85
C THR A 134 17.91 -5.09 7.84
N GLY A 135 17.91 -3.80 7.50
CA GLY A 135 16.66 -3.07 7.30
C GLY A 135 15.93 -3.62 6.07
N ILE A 136 14.73 -4.16 6.26
CA ILE A 136 13.88 -4.66 5.18
C ILE A 136 12.99 -3.50 4.73
N PRO A 137 13.01 -3.12 3.43
CA PRO A 137 12.07 -2.13 2.91
C PRO A 137 10.65 -2.71 2.95
N PHE A 138 9.73 -2.03 3.62
CA PHE A 138 8.36 -2.51 3.83
C PHE A 138 7.42 -2.13 2.69
N VAL A 139 7.68 -1.01 2.02
CA VAL A 139 6.85 -0.48 0.92
C VAL A 139 6.63 -1.48 -0.22
N PRO A 140 7.63 -2.25 -0.70
CA PRO A 140 7.40 -3.25 -1.73
C PRO A 140 6.38 -4.32 -1.35
N PHE A 141 6.36 -4.76 -0.09
CA PHE A 141 5.38 -5.73 0.39
C PHE A 141 3.98 -5.12 0.49
N LEU A 142 3.90 -3.87 0.94
CA LEU A 142 2.65 -3.14 1.02
C LEU A 142 2.09 -2.85 -0.38
N ALA A 143 2.94 -2.49 -1.33
CA ALA A 143 2.58 -2.29 -2.73
C ALA A 143 2.12 -3.59 -3.39
N ALA A 144 2.82 -4.70 -3.17
CA ALA A 144 2.42 -6.02 -3.66
C ALA A 144 1.05 -6.44 -3.11
N GLY A 145 0.83 -6.23 -1.81
CA GLY A 145 -0.47 -6.46 -1.18
C GLY A 145 -1.57 -5.61 -1.80
N GLY A 146 -1.30 -4.33 -2.06
CA GLY A 146 -2.21 -3.42 -2.74
C GLY A 146 -2.56 -3.85 -4.15
N LEU A 147 -1.56 -4.29 -4.92
CA LEU A 147 -1.78 -4.81 -6.28
C LEU A 147 -2.63 -6.09 -6.28
N VAL A 148 -2.34 -7.03 -5.38
CA VAL A 148 -3.15 -8.25 -5.25
C VAL A 148 -4.58 -7.89 -4.86
N ALA A 149 -4.80 -7.02 -3.89
CA ALA A 149 -6.11 -6.60 -3.46
C ALA A 149 -6.90 -5.89 -4.58
N LEU A 150 -6.23 -5.12 -5.42
CA LEU A 150 -6.84 -4.44 -6.57
C LEU A 150 -7.45 -5.44 -7.57
N PHE A 151 -6.82 -6.61 -7.74
CA PHE A 151 -7.27 -7.61 -8.71
C PHE A 151 -8.14 -8.71 -8.11
N VAL A 152 -8.04 -8.98 -6.82
CA VAL A 152 -8.81 -10.02 -6.12
C VAL A 152 -10.03 -9.43 -5.40
N GLY A 153 -9.88 -8.26 -4.84
CA GLY A 153 -10.96 -7.55 -4.16
C GLY A 153 -11.84 -6.83 -5.11
#